data_aff58cbc8d4262b728899569f27a712d
#
_entry.id   aff58cbc8d4262b728899569f27a712d
#
_cell.length_a   1.000
_cell.length_b   1.000
_cell.length_c   1.000
_cell.angle_alpha   90.00
_cell.angle_beta   90.00
_cell.angle_gamma   90.00
#
_symmetry.space_group_name_H-M   'P 1'
#
loop_
_entity.id
_entity.type
_entity.pdbx_description
1 polymer ?
#
loop_
_entity_poly.entity_id
_entity_poly.type
_entity_poly.pdbx_seq_one_letter_code
_entity_poly.pdbx_strand_id
1 'polypeptide(L)'
;MKKIAIYGAGGFGREIKVLIHQINIVSNKYDLIGFFDDDKNKGDIIDGVVVLGGISELNIHSGISVVMAIGNPDVKKMLVEKIFNEKILFPNVFHPSVDLTNLSNKFGKGIVICSGTFVSLNVSIGDFVSINVNCTLGHDSSIGNYASLMPAVNISGNVHIGNEVFMGVGAVTNNDILIHDNVTIGAGSVVLKSINYPCVAMGNPAREMIKK
;
A
#
# COMPACT_ATOMS: atom_id res chain seq x y z
N MET A 1 23.17 4.82 -6.48
CA MET A 1 21.90 4.38 -5.83
C MET A 1 21.21 5.59 -5.20
N LYS A 2 19.90 5.63 -5.21
CA LYS A 2 19.11 6.68 -4.54
C LYS A 2 18.90 6.29 -3.08
N LYS A 3 19.20 7.20 -2.15
CA LYS A 3 18.93 6.96 -0.73
C LYS A 3 17.44 6.84 -0.49
N ILE A 4 17.04 5.77 0.23
CA ILE A 4 15.66 5.49 0.57
C ILE A 4 15.57 5.04 2.03
N ALA A 5 14.52 5.44 2.71
CA ALA A 5 14.16 4.94 4.03
C ALA A 5 12.74 4.35 3.99
N ILE A 6 12.41 3.56 4.99
CA ILE A 6 11.09 2.98 5.17
C ILE A 6 10.45 3.60 6.40
N TYR A 7 9.24 4.11 6.30
CA TYR A 7 8.44 4.56 7.44
C TYR A 7 7.54 3.43 7.91
N GLY A 8 7.76 2.98 9.15
CA GLY A 8 7.19 1.77 9.75
C GLY A 8 8.21 0.63 9.79
N ALA A 9 8.63 0.23 11.00
CA ALA A 9 9.62 -0.82 11.24
C ALA A 9 8.98 -2.16 11.69
N GLY A 10 7.67 -2.28 11.57
CA GLY A 10 6.90 -3.49 11.86
C GLY A 10 7.06 -4.59 10.80
N GLY A 11 6.13 -5.57 10.79
CA GLY A 11 6.13 -6.68 9.84
C GLY A 11 6.18 -6.23 8.39
N PHE A 12 5.27 -5.34 8.01
CA PHE A 12 5.21 -4.82 6.64
C PHE A 12 6.46 -4.02 6.25
N GLY A 13 7.05 -3.24 7.18
CA GLY A 13 8.32 -2.54 6.91
C GLY A 13 9.48 -3.49 6.60
N ARG A 14 9.56 -4.62 7.30
CA ARG A 14 10.56 -5.68 7.02
C ARG A 14 10.30 -6.36 5.67
N GLU A 15 9.05 -6.55 5.28
CA GLU A 15 8.71 -7.04 3.94
C GLU A 15 9.12 -6.03 2.86
N ILE A 16 8.93 -4.72 3.07
CA ILE A 16 9.40 -3.67 2.15
C ILE A 16 10.93 -3.65 2.05
N LYS A 17 11.65 -3.91 3.13
CA LYS A 17 13.12 -4.11 3.06
C LYS A 17 13.48 -5.22 2.07
N VAL A 18 12.78 -6.37 2.16
CA VAL A 18 12.99 -7.49 1.22
C VAL A 18 12.64 -7.07 -0.21
N LEU A 19 11.55 -6.34 -0.42
CA LEU A 19 11.17 -5.82 -1.73
C LEU A 19 12.25 -4.89 -2.31
N ILE A 20 12.82 -3.97 -1.51
CA ILE A 20 13.92 -3.11 -1.94
C ILE A 20 15.15 -3.94 -2.33
N HIS A 21 15.47 -4.98 -1.56
CA HIS A 21 16.56 -5.89 -1.90
C HIS A 21 16.31 -6.61 -3.24
N GLN A 22 15.10 -7.13 -3.48
CA GLN A 22 14.73 -7.77 -4.74
C GLN A 22 14.82 -6.82 -5.94
N ILE A 23 14.40 -5.55 -5.77
CA ILE A 23 14.60 -4.52 -6.79
C ILE A 23 16.08 -4.30 -7.08
N ASN A 24 16.91 -4.27 -6.05
CA ASN A 24 18.36 -4.02 -6.19
C ASN A 24 19.09 -5.19 -6.88
N ILE A 25 18.64 -6.42 -6.73
CA ILE A 25 19.18 -7.56 -7.49
C ILE A 25 19.06 -7.31 -9.01
N VAL A 26 17.97 -6.69 -9.45
CA VAL A 26 17.70 -6.46 -10.87
C VAL A 26 18.31 -5.15 -11.37
N SER A 27 18.23 -4.08 -10.58
CA SER A 27 18.50 -2.72 -11.09
C SER A 27 19.46 -1.87 -10.23
N ASN A 28 19.93 -2.36 -9.09
CA ASN A 28 20.84 -1.65 -8.16
C ASN A 28 20.41 -0.19 -7.87
N LYS A 29 19.11 0.00 -7.63
CA LYS A 29 18.44 1.32 -7.68
C LYS A 29 18.53 2.08 -6.37
N TYR A 30 18.41 1.39 -5.22
CA TYR A 30 18.19 2.01 -3.91
C TYR A 30 19.31 1.68 -2.91
N ASP A 31 19.68 2.68 -2.10
CA ASP A 31 20.50 2.55 -0.90
C ASP A 31 19.58 2.71 0.32
N LEU A 32 19.21 1.60 0.97
CA LEU A 32 18.35 1.61 2.15
C LEU A 32 19.14 2.07 3.36
N ILE A 33 18.86 3.28 3.86
CA ILE A 33 19.62 3.90 4.94
C ILE A 33 19.01 3.68 6.34
N GLY A 34 17.75 3.26 6.46
CA GLY A 34 17.15 3.04 7.77
C GLY A 34 15.63 2.99 7.76
N PHE A 35 15.09 2.80 8.95
CA PHE A 35 13.67 2.94 9.25
C PHE A 35 13.38 4.27 9.96
N PHE A 36 12.18 4.82 9.73
CA PHE A 36 11.54 5.77 10.63
C PHE A 36 10.33 5.09 11.29
N ASP A 37 10.17 5.28 12.59
CA ASP A 37 9.06 4.67 13.34
C ASP A 37 8.89 5.42 14.67
N ASP A 38 7.66 5.86 14.98
CA ASP A 38 7.39 6.64 16.19
C ASP A 38 7.36 5.79 17.47
N ASP A 39 7.19 4.45 17.34
CA ASP A 39 7.12 3.49 18.46
C ASP A 39 8.48 2.83 18.74
N LYS A 40 9.57 3.27 18.09
CA LYS A 40 10.91 2.71 18.24
C LYS A 40 11.91 3.78 18.63
N ASN A 41 12.96 3.36 19.37
CA ASN A 41 14.00 4.31 19.74
C ASN A 41 14.97 4.51 18.57
N LYS A 42 15.38 5.77 18.40
CA LYS A 42 16.48 6.10 17.48
C LYS A 42 17.74 5.32 17.86
N GLY A 43 18.32 4.66 16.87
CA GLY A 43 19.51 3.81 17.05
C GLY A 43 19.20 2.32 17.27
N ASP A 44 17.93 1.94 17.50
CA ASP A 44 17.54 0.53 17.53
C ASP A 44 17.88 -0.15 16.19
N ILE A 45 18.27 -1.41 16.25
CA ILE A 45 18.53 -2.22 15.04
C ILE A 45 17.40 -3.22 14.87
N ILE A 46 16.65 -3.09 13.78
CA ILE A 46 15.54 -3.98 13.44
C ILE A 46 15.90 -4.71 12.15
N ASP A 47 16.00 -6.04 12.26
CA ASP A 47 16.34 -6.89 11.11
C ASP A 47 17.61 -6.42 10.36
N GLY A 48 18.64 -5.97 11.12
CA GLY A 48 19.92 -5.48 10.59
C GLY A 48 19.89 -4.05 10.02
N VAL A 49 18.80 -3.31 10.19
CA VAL A 49 18.65 -1.93 9.71
C VAL A 49 18.38 -1.00 10.87
N VAL A 50 19.05 0.15 10.89
CA VAL A 50 18.95 1.14 11.97
C VAL A 50 17.65 1.93 11.91
N VAL A 51 17.06 2.24 13.08
CA VAL A 51 15.98 3.20 13.24
C VAL A 51 16.59 4.62 13.31
N LEU A 52 16.15 5.49 12.41
CA LEU A 52 16.66 6.86 12.27
C LEU A 52 15.92 7.86 13.17
N GLY A 53 14.81 7.45 13.77
CA GLY A 53 13.92 8.24 14.60
C GLY A 53 12.47 8.12 14.15
N GLY A 54 11.63 9.06 14.58
CA GLY A 54 10.21 9.14 14.21
C GLY A 54 9.91 10.24 13.20
N ILE A 55 8.66 10.72 13.21
CA ILE A 55 8.18 11.76 12.31
C ILE A 55 8.95 13.08 12.48
N SER A 56 9.39 13.40 13.71
CA SER A 56 10.14 14.62 14.01
C SER A 56 11.50 14.63 13.31
N GLU A 57 12.25 13.53 13.38
CA GLU A 57 13.53 13.38 12.70
C GLU A 57 13.36 13.38 11.18
N LEU A 58 12.30 12.76 10.67
CA LEU A 58 12.00 12.79 9.24
C LEU A 58 11.73 14.22 8.76
N ASN A 59 10.97 15.00 9.50
CA ASN A 59 10.62 16.37 9.12
C ASN A 59 11.80 17.35 9.11
N ILE A 60 12.89 17.06 9.82
CA ILE A 60 14.13 17.86 9.78
C ILE A 60 15.22 17.24 8.89
N HIS A 61 14.96 16.12 8.23
CA HIS A 61 15.95 15.46 7.36
C HIS A 61 16.27 16.32 6.14
N SER A 62 17.53 16.30 5.71
CA SER A 62 18.04 17.13 4.59
C SER A 62 17.46 16.80 3.21
N GLY A 63 16.67 15.73 3.12
CA GLY A 63 15.99 15.23 1.93
C GLY A 63 16.31 13.76 1.67
N ILE A 64 15.26 12.97 1.43
CA ILE A 64 15.36 11.53 1.20
C ILE A 64 14.07 11.00 0.53
N SER A 65 14.18 9.87 -0.16
CA SER A 65 13.01 9.08 -0.57
C SER A 65 12.49 8.23 0.58
N VAL A 66 11.16 8.18 0.77
CA VAL A 66 10.53 7.40 1.84
C VAL A 66 9.42 6.52 1.28
N VAL A 67 9.39 5.26 1.71
CA VAL A 67 8.30 4.33 1.46
C VAL A 67 7.45 4.21 2.72
N MET A 68 6.15 4.46 2.60
CA MET A 68 5.21 4.34 3.72
C MET A 68 4.79 2.87 3.89
N ALA A 69 5.37 2.17 4.86
CA ALA A 69 5.10 0.76 5.15
C ALA A 69 4.06 0.60 6.28
N ILE A 70 2.94 1.27 6.12
CA ILE A 70 1.82 1.28 7.07
C ILE A 70 0.62 0.59 6.42
N GLY A 71 0.17 -0.52 7.02
CA GLY A 71 -0.94 -1.32 6.48
C GLY A 71 -2.32 -0.71 6.73
N ASN A 72 -2.51 -0.01 7.85
CA ASN A 72 -3.79 0.65 8.16
C ASN A 72 -3.93 1.94 7.32
N PRO A 73 -5.00 2.09 6.51
CA PRO A 73 -5.20 3.27 5.65
C PRO A 73 -5.28 4.59 6.42
N ASP A 74 -6.04 4.64 7.52
CA ASP A 74 -6.27 5.85 8.30
C ASP A 74 -4.96 6.34 8.95
N VAL A 75 -4.21 5.39 9.54
CA VAL A 75 -2.89 5.68 10.14
C VAL A 75 -1.90 6.14 9.07
N LYS A 76 -1.89 5.48 7.91
CA LYS A 76 -1.04 5.86 6.78
C LYS A 76 -1.32 7.28 6.32
N LYS A 77 -2.58 7.63 6.10
CA LYS A 77 -2.99 8.99 5.72
C LYS A 77 -2.56 10.01 6.78
N MET A 78 -2.91 9.77 8.05
CA MET A 78 -2.54 10.64 9.17
C MET A 78 -1.03 10.91 9.22
N LEU A 79 -0.20 9.89 9.02
CA LEU A 79 1.25 10.04 9.05
C LEU A 79 1.77 10.82 7.82
N VAL A 80 1.24 10.55 6.64
CA VAL A 80 1.61 11.31 5.43
C VAL A 80 1.26 12.79 5.58
N GLU A 81 0.10 13.12 6.13
CA GLU A 81 -0.32 14.51 6.38
C GLU A 81 0.54 15.24 7.44
N LYS A 82 1.17 14.49 8.36
CA LYS A 82 2.14 15.04 9.32
C LYS A 82 3.53 15.29 8.74
N ILE A 83 3.83 14.80 7.54
CA ILE A 83 5.11 15.04 6.88
C ILE A 83 4.99 16.36 6.09
N PHE A 84 5.57 17.42 6.62
CA PHE A 84 5.56 18.75 6.01
C PHE A 84 6.89 19.14 5.34
N ASN A 85 7.90 18.28 5.40
CA ASN A 85 9.20 18.52 4.77
C ASN A 85 9.10 18.24 3.26
N GLU A 86 9.06 19.30 2.46
CA GLU A 86 8.96 19.23 0.99
C GLU A 86 10.13 18.53 0.30
N LYS A 87 11.25 18.31 1.01
CA LYS A 87 12.41 17.57 0.48
C LYS A 87 12.24 16.05 0.59
N ILE A 88 11.18 15.59 1.24
CA ILE A 88 10.85 14.17 1.32
C ILE A 88 10.11 13.76 0.04
N LEU A 89 10.64 12.76 -0.64
CA LEU A 89 10.06 12.23 -1.86
C LEU A 89 9.38 10.88 -1.58
N PHE A 90 8.24 10.64 -2.21
CA PHE A 90 7.50 9.40 -2.10
C PHE A 90 7.50 8.66 -3.45
N PRO A 91 8.54 7.86 -3.74
CA PRO A 91 8.61 7.11 -4.98
C PRO A 91 7.63 5.95 -4.99
N ASN A 92 7.20 5.57 -6.17
CA ASN A 92 6.55 4.29 -6.38
C ASN A 92 7.58 3.15 -6.30
N VAL A 93 7.27 2.12 -5.53
CA VAL A 93 8.12 0.94 -5.30
C VAL A 93 7.37 -0.30 -5.74
N PHE A 94 7.75 -0.82 -6.90
CA PHE A 94 7.11 -1.97 -7.54
C PHE A 94 8.09 -3.13 -7.61
N HIS A 95 7.61 -4.33 -7.27
CA HIS A 95 8.42 -5.54 -7.44
C HIS A 95 8.75 -5.76 -8.92
N PRO A 96 9.96 -6.26 -9.27
CA PRO A 96 10.36 -6.46 -10.67
C PRO A 96 9.46 -7.42 -11.47
N SER A 97 8.67 -8.27 -10.83
CA SER A 97 7.71 -9.16 -11.50
C SER A 97 6.41 -8.47 -11.93
N VAL A 98 6.19 -7.22 -11.51
CA VAL A 98 4.97 -6.48 -11.88
C VAL A 98 5.13 -5.93 -13.29
N ASP A 99 4.28 -6.37 -14.22
CA ASP A 99 4.29 -5.86 -15.59
C ASP A 99 3.66 -4.46 -15.63
N LEU A 100 4.46 -3.48 -16.01
CA LEU A 100 4.09 -2.07 -16.15
C LEU A 100 4.13 -1.60 -17.60
N THR A 101 4.21 -2.51 -18.55
CA THR A 101 4.33 -2.17 -19.97
C THR A 101 3.03 -1.62 -20.55
N ASN A 102 1.90 -1.83 -19.88
CA ASN A 102 0.62 -1.31 -20.32
C ASN A 102 0.50 0.20 -20.06
N LEU A 103 0.59 1.00 -21.13
CA LEU A 103 0.57 2.46 -21.09
C LEU A 103 -0.81 3.07 -20.76
N SER A 104 -1.88 2.27 -20.72
CA SER A 104 -3.22 2.76 -20.33
C SER A 104 -3.37 2.90 -18.80
N ASN A 105 -2.49 2.28 -18.02
CA ASN A 105 -2.53 2.32 -16.57
C ASN A 105 -2.05 3.67 -16.03
N LYS A 106 -2.69 4.16 -14.97
CA LYS A 106 -2.37 5.43 -14.32
C LYS A 106 -1.98 5.19 -12.87
N PHE A 107 -0.89 5.82 -12.45
CA PHE A 107 -0.32 5.65 -11.12
C PHE A 107 -0.12 7.00 -10.44
N GLY A 108 -0.60 7.14 -9.22
CA GLY A 108 -0.26 8.21 -8.31
C GLY A 108 1.19 8.08 -7.77
N LYS A 109 1.46 8.64 -6.61
CA LYS A 109 2.77 8.61 -5.94
C LYS A 109 2.75 7.75 -4.67
N GLY A 110 3.93 7.32 -4.23
CA GLY A 110 4.10 6.58 -2.96
C GLY A 110 3.45 5.19 -2.96
N ILE A 111 3.17 4.63 -4.12
CA ILE A 111 2.52 3.33 -4.28
C ILE A 111 3.54 2.21 -4.01
N VAL A 112 3.08 1.18 -3.32
CA VAL A 112 3.81 -0.08 -3.15
C VAL A 112 3.05 -1.20 -3.85
N ILE A 113 3.72 -1.96 -4.73
CA ILE A 113 3.17 -3.19 -5.33
C ILE A 113 4.16 -4.33 -5.12
N CYS A 114 3.74 -5.34 -4.35
CA CYS A 114 4.55 -6.49 -4.00
C CYS A 114 4.55 -7.58 -5.09
N SER A 115 5.37 -8.61 -4.88
CA SER A 115 5.60 -9.69 -5.85
C SER A 115 4.33 -10.47 -6.22
N GLY A 116 4.28 -10.98 -7.45
CA GLY A 116 3.20 -11.82 -7.95
C GLY A 116 1.89 -11.09 -8.21
N THR A 117 1.85 -9.76 -8.03
CA THR A 117 0.66 -8.96 -8.31
C THR A 117 0.52 -8.74 -9.82
N PHE A 118 -0.67 -9.02 -10.34
CA PHE A 118 -1.06 -8.76 -11.72
C PHE A 118 -1.89 -7.48 -11.82
N VAL A 119 -1.49 -6.57 -12.71
CA VAL A 119 -2.22 -5.32 -13.02
C VAL A 119 -2.66 -5.37 -14.47
N SER A 120 -3.96 -5.43 -14.72
CA SER A 120 -4.54 -5.51 -16.05
C SER A 120 -4.48 -4.17 -16.81
N LEU A 121 -5.36 -3.96 -17.77
CA LEU A 121 -5.41 -2.75 -18.59
C LEU A 121 -6.40 -1.71 -18.04
N ASN A 122 -6.16 -0.43 -18.32
CA ASN A 122 -6.98 0.72 -17.87
C ASN A 122 -7.16 0.81 -16.35
N VAL A 123 -6.18 0.33 -15.57
CA VAL A 123 -6.21 0.40 -14.11
C VAL A 123 -5.70 1.76 -13.65
N SER A 124 -6.43 2.38 -12.73
CA SER A 124 -6.01 3.63 -12.09
C SER A 124 -5.74 3.39 -10.59
N ILE A 125 -4.55 3.74 -10.10
CA ILE A 125 -4.15 3.57 -8.71
C ILE A 125 -3.78 4.93 -8.14
N GLY A 126 -4.46 5.32 -7.06
CA GLY A 126 -4.25 6.60 -6.36
C GLY A 126 -2.95 6.67 -5.57
N ASP A 127 -2.80 7.76 -4.82
CA ASP A 127 -1.62 8.03 -4.00
C ASP A 127 -1.56 7.11 -2.78
N PHE A 128 -0.35 6.68 -2.40
CA PHE A 128 -0.05 5.90 -1.20
C PHE A 128 -0.82 4.59 -1.06
N VAL A 129 -1.22 3.99 -2.18
CA VAL A 129 -1.85 2.67 -2.20
C VAL A 129 -0.80 1.60 -1.91
N SER A 130 -1.16 0.64 -1.05
CA SER A 130 -0.35 -0.56 -0.79
C SER A 130 -1.05 -1.79 -1.33
N ILE A 131 -0.40 -2.50 -2.25
CA ILE A 131 -0.88 -3.76 -2.83
C ILE A 131 0.10 -4.85 -2.49
N ASN A 132 -0.32 -5.76 -1.63
CA ASN A 132 0.52 -6.82 -1.11
C ASN A 132 0.69 -7.96 -2.15
N VAL A 133 1.36 -9.02 -1.77
CA VAL A 133 1.74 -10.12 -2.66
C VAL A 133 0.54 -10.84 -3.28
N ASN A 134 0.71 -11.31 -4.52
CA ASN A 134 -0.25 -12.17 -5.24
C ASN A 134 -1.66 -11.56 -5.38
N CYS A 135 -1.78 -10.25 -5.47
CA CYS A 135 -3.05 -9.60 -5.78
C CYS A 135 -3.32 -9.59 -7.28
N THR A 136 -4.60 -9.49 -7.66
CA THR A 136 -4.99 -9.25 -9.06
C THR A 136 -5.88 -8.01 -9.16
N LEU A 137 -5.57 -7.13 -10.11
CA LEU A 137 -6.39 -5.97 -10.45
C LEU A 137 -6.96 -6.17 -11.85
N GLY A 138 -8.27 -6.36 -11.93
CA GLY A 138 -9.01 -6.55 -13.18
C GLY A 138 -9.01 -5.28 -14.04
N HIS A 139 -9.33 -5.44 -15.33
CA HIS A 139 -9.39 -4.35 -16.30
C HIS A 139 -10.42 -3.28 -15.90
N ASP A 140 -10.17 -2.04 -16.30
CA ASP A 140 -11.07 -0.90 -16.10
C ASP A 140 -11.37 -0.61 -14.61
N SER A 141 -10.51 -1.06 -13.69
CA SER A 141 -10.69 -0.85 -12.25
C SER A 141 -9.95 0.39 -11.74
N SER A 142 -10.42 0.90 -10.61
CA SER A 142 -9.76 2.01 -9.93
C SER A 142 -9.62 1.77 -8.43
N ILE A 143 -8.48 2.20 -7.87
CA ILE A 143 -8.17 2.11 -6.44
C ILE A 143 -7.90 3.54 -5.94
N GLY A 144 -8.68 3.98 -4.98
CA GLY A 144 -8.55 5.32 -4.37
C GLY A 144 -7.32 5.46 -3.49
N ASN A 145 -7.06 6.70 -3.06
CA ASN A 145 -5.89 7.05 -2.29
C ASN A 145 -5.84 6.31 -0.94
N TYR A 146 -4.64 6.01 -0.48
CA TYR A 146 -4.34 5.36 0.81
C TYR A 146 -4.92 3.96 0.99
N ALA A 147 -5.62 3.39 0.02
CA ALA A 147 -6.16 2.03 0.14
C ALA A 147 -5.06 1.00 0.40
N SER A 148 -5.43 -0.07 1.10
CA SER A 148 -4.53 -1.18 1.43
C SER A 148 -5.18 -2.51 1.06
N LEU A 149 -4.59 -3.20 0.09
CA LEU A 149 -4.98 -4.53 -0.36
C LEU A 149 -4.00 -5.54 0.23
N MET A 150 -4.50 -6.39 1.12
CA MET A 150 -3.71 -7.42 1.79
C MET A 150 -3.39 -8.60 0.84
N PRO A 151 -2.53 -9.55 1.23
CA PRO A 151 -2.13 -10.66 0.36
C PRO A 151 -3.30 -11.38 -0.30
N ALA A 152 -3.14 -11.73 -1.58
CA ALA A 152 -4.11 -12.49 -2.38
C ALA A 152 -5.50 -11.85 -2.51
N VAL A 153 -5.60 -10.53 -2.43
CA VAL A 153 -6.82 -9.80 -2.79
C VAL A 153 -7.03 -9.85 -4.30
N ASN A 154 -8.25 -10.20 -4.73
CA ASN A 154 -8.58 -10.30 -6.14
C ASN A 154 -9.71 -9.34 -6.51
N ILE A 155 -9.37 -8.34 -7.31
CA ILE A 155 -10.29 -7.32 -7.81
C ILE A 155 -10.67 -7.70 -9.24
N SER A 156 -11.96 -7.88 -9.47
CA SER A 156 -12.51 -8.19 -10.80
C SER A 156 -12.55 -6.97 -11.72
N GLY A 157 -12.99 -7.15 -12.97
CA GLY A 157 -13.09 -6.05 -13.94
C GLY A 157 -14.14 -5.02 -13.57
N ASN A 158 -13.89 -3.75 -13.93
CA ASN A 158 -14.77 -2.60 -13.73
C ASN A 158 -15.20 -2.41 -12.25
N VAL A 159 -14.26 -2.57 -11.33
CA VAL A 159 -14.48 -2.35 -9.89
C VAL A 159 -13.85 -1.04 -9.47
N HIS A 160 -14.62 -0.23 -8.75
CA HIS A 160 -14.17 1.06 -8.24
C HIS A 160 -14.04 1.00 -6.71
N ILE A 161 -12.82 1.07 -6.21
CA ILE A 161 -12.49 1.08 -4.78
C ILE A 161 -12.20 2.52 -4.37
N GLY A 162 -12.89 2.99 -3.35
CA GLY A 162 -12.74 4.34 -2.81
C GLY A 162 -11.44 4.56 -2.05
N ASN A 163 -11.33 5.75 -1.48
CA ASN A 163 -10.18 6.14 -0.66
C ASN A 163 -10.20 5.41 0.69
N GLU A 164 -9.01 5.18 1.25
CA GLU A 164 -8.87 4.63 2.62
C GLU A 164 -9.56 3.28 2.83
N VAL A 165 -9.79 2.52 1.75
CA VAL A 165 -10.37 1.18 1.83
C VAL A 165 -9.31 0.18 2.30
N PHE A 166 -9.70 -0.67 3.25
CA PHE A 166 -8.90 -1.83 3.67
C PHE A 166 -9.54 -3.13 3.16
N MET A 167 -8.79 -3.92 2.40
CA MET A 167 -9.22 -5.25 1.96
C MET A 167 -8.37 -6.32 2.61
N GLY A 168 -9.00 -7.13 3.46
CA GLY A 168 -8.36 -8.22 4.18
C GLY A 168 -7.83 -9.33 3.26
N VAL A 169 -6.92 -10.15 3.81
CA VAL A 169 -6.26 -11.25 3.09
C VAL A 169 -7.27 -12.13 2.34
N GLY A 170 -7.03 -12.36 1.05
CA GLY A 170 -7.86 -13.24 0.23
C GLY A 170 -9.28 -12.73 -0.06
N ALA A 171 -9.58 -11.47 0.20
CA ALA A 171 -10.87 -10.90 -0.18
C ALA A 171 -10.99 -10.82 -1.71
N VAL A 172 -12.19 -11.07 -2.23
CA VAL A 172 -12.47 -11.05 -3.67
C VAL A 172 -13.72 -10.23 -3.97
N THR A 173 -13.75 -9.61 -5.15
CA THR A 173 -14.90 -8.83 -5.61
C THR A 173 -15.54 -9.47 -6.84
N ASN A 174 -16.84 -9.27 -7.01
CA ASN A 174 -17.50 -9.46 -8.31
C ASN A 174 -17.19 -8.29 -9.24
N ASN A 175 -17.52 -8.41 -10.52
CA ASN A 175 -17.41 -7.34 -11.52
C ASN A 175 -18.44 -6.22 -11.27
N ASP A 176 -18.18 -5.04 -11.83
CA ASP A 176 -19.13 -3.92 -11.95
C ASP A 176 -19.64 -3.42 -10.61
N ILE A 177 -18.81 -3.38 -9.58
CA ILE A 177 -19.19 -2.90 -8.24
C ILE A 177 -18.36 -1.71 -7.78
N LEU A 178 -18.99 -0.95 -6.87
CA LEU A 178 -18.36 0.15 -6.14
C LEU A 178 -18.15 -0.26 -4.67
N ILE A 179 -16.98 0.04 -4.13
CA ILE A 179 -16.69 0.00 -2.70
C ILE A 179 -16.39 1.44 -2.25
N HIS A 180 -17.27 1.99 -1.41
CA HIS A 180 -17.18 3.37 -0.95
C HIS A 180 -15.91 3.63 -0.13
N ASP A 181 -15.55 4.91 0.02
CA ASP A 181 -14.46 5.35 0.90
C ASP A 181 -14.61 4.79 2.32
N ASN A 182 -13.49 4.55 2.99
CA ASN A 182 -13.44 4.10 4.40
C ASN A 182 -14.16 2.76 4.68
N VAL A 183 -14.31 1.91 3.69
CA VAL A 183 -14.84 0.55 3.88
C VAL A 183 -13.71 -0.39 4.29
N THR A 184 -14.00 -1.25 5.27
CA THR A 184 -13.14 -2.37 5.64
C THR A 184 -13.77 -3.68 5.19
N ILE A 185 -13.08 -4.43 4.34
CA ILE A 185 -13.48 -5.79 3.94
C ILE A 185 -12.68 -6.80 4.74
N GLY A 186 -13.36 -7.70 5.44
CA GLY A 186 -12.72 -8.76 6.23
C GLY A 186 -11.97 -9.78 5.37
N ALA A 187 -11.03 -10.51 5.99
CA ALA A 187 -10.27 -11.57 5.30
C ALA A 187 -11.19 -12.67 4.74
N GLY A 188 -10.88 -13.19 3.55
CA GLY A 188 -11.63 -14.24 2.86
C GLY A 188 -13.05 -13.85 2.44
N SER A 189 -13.38 -12.57 2.44
CA SER A 189 -14.72 -12.10 2.08
C SER A 189 -14.96 -12.11 0.58
N VAL A 190 -16.21 -12.39 0.19
CA VAL A 190 -16.67 -12.37 -1.21
C VAL A 190 -17.69 -11.24 -1.38
N VAL A 191 -17.25 -10.13 -2.00
CA VAL A 191 -18.08 -8.94 -2.22
C VAL A 191 -18.81 -9.08 -3.54
N LEU A 192 -20.12 -9.36 -3.48
CA LEU A 192 -20.94 -9.59 -4.66
C LEU A 192 -21.75 -8.37 -5.12
N LYS A 193 -21.85 -7.33 -4.30
CA LYS A 193 -22.63 -6.11 -4.56
C LYS A 193 -21.90 -4.89 -4.08
N SER A 194 -22.21 -3.74 -4.69
CA SER A 194 -21.67 -2.45 -4.26
C SER A 194 -21.95 -2.16 -2.78
N ILE A 195 -20.97 -1.52 -2.13
CA ILE A 195 -21.06 -1.02 -0.76
C ILE A 195 -20.98 0.50 -0.84
N ASN A 196 -22.06 1.20 -0.55
CA ASN A 196 -22.24 2.62 -0.89
C ASN A 196 -22.02 3.58 0.30
N TYR A 197 -21.53 3.10 1.44
CA TYR A 197 -21.26 3.90 2.64
C TYR A 197 -20.16 3.24 3.48
N PRO A 198 -19.46 4.00 4.35
CA PRO A 198 -18.40 3.48 5.21
C PRO A 198 -18.92 2.42 6.18
N CYS A 199 -18.36 1.23 6.13
CA CYS A 199 -18.73 0.13 7.04
C CYS A 199 -17.62 -0.93 7.12
N VAL A 200 -17.80 -1.89 8.01
CA VAL A 200 -17.07 -3.15 8.01
C VAL A 200 -17.96 -4.22 7.39
N ALA A 201 -17.50 -4.86 6.32
CA ALA A 201 -18.23 -5.95 5.67
C ALA A 201 -17.37 -7.22 5.63
N MET A 202 -17.95 -8.38 5.96
CA MET A 202 -17.22 -9.65 5.93
C MET A 202 -18.11 -10.84 5.61
N GLY A 203 -17.48 -11.94 5.23
CA GLY A 203 -18.11 -13.23 4.97
C GLY A 203 -18.27 -13.58 3.48
N ASN A 204 -18.84 -14.73 3.20
CA ASN A 204 -19.17 -15.22 1.86
C ASN A 204 -20.66 -15.60 1.78
N PRO A 205 -21.51 -14.77 1.16
CA PRO A 205 -21.22 -13.43 0.64
C PRO A 205 -20.97 -12.41 1.76
N ALA A 206 -20.20 -11.35 1.46
CA ALA A 206 -19.91 -10.28 2.41
C ALA A 206 -21.20 -9.58 2.86
N ARG A 207 -21.32 -9.35 4.16
CA ARG A 207 -22.41 -8.62 4.81
C ARG A 207 -21.84 -7.59 5.74
N GLU A 208 -22.53 -6.47 5.85
CA GLU A 208 -22.21 -5.44 6.82
C GLU A 208 -22.26 -5.99 8.26
N MET A 209 -21.27 -5.66 9.04
CA MET A 209 -21.21 -5.98 10.46
C MET A 209 -21.92 -4.88 11.26
N ILE A 210 -23.09 -5.20 11.79
CA ILE A 210 -23.81 -4.29 12.68
C ILE A 210 -23.03 -4.23 13.99
N LYS A 211 -22.54 -3.04 14.36
CA LYS A 211 -22.02 -2.81 15.73
C LYS A 211 -23.17 -3.03 16.71
N LYS A 212 -23.07 -4.09 17.51
CA LYS A 212 -23.99 -4.30 18.65
C LYS A 212 -23.70 -3.31 19.76
#